data_0db12d610b04131d2217545629728c9e
#
_entry.id   0db12d610b04131d2217545629728c9e
#
_cell.length_a   1.000
_cell.length_b   1.000
_cell.length_c   1.000
_cell.angle_alpha   90.00
_cell.angle_beta   90.00
_cell.angle_gamma   90.00
#
_symmetry.space_group_name_H-M   'P 1'
#
loop_
_entity.id
_entity.type
_entity.pdbx_description
1 polymer ?
#
loop_
_entity_poly.entity_id
_entity_poly.type
_entity_poly.pdbx_seq_one_letter_code
_entity_poly.pdbx_strand_id
1 'polypeptide(L)'
;MKINLLYGHGDFLQSHLNINPFSLEETESMKIGDIRNLDGWVDDAEATEIIAMDVIDYFSLAEVNPILDHWISKLRHGGKIVIGGCDALDAAKALSQYELDLQTFNMLIHGTQDQ
;
A
#
# COMPACT_ATOMS: atom_id res chain seq x y z
N MET A 1 5.76 -7.17 -10.52
CA MET A 1 4.32 -6.88 -10.38
C MET A 1 4.14 -5.54 -9.67
N LYS A 2 3.29 -4.72 -10.20
CA LYS A 2 2.96 -3.42 -9.60
C LYS A 2 1.54 -3.45 -9.07
N ILE A 3 1.34 -2.97 -7.86
CA ILE A 3 0.07 -3.03 -7.15
C ILE A 3 -0.41 -1.62 -6.82
N ASN A 4 -1.69 -1.35 -7.04
CA ASN A 4 -2.32 -0.10 -6.65
C ASN A 4 -3.47 -0.41 -5.69
N LEU A 5 -3.36 0.06 -4.46
CA LEU A 5 -4.35 -0.21 -3.42
C LEU A 5 -5.32 0.96 -3.32
N LEU A 6 -6.60 0.65 -3.40
CA LEU A 6 -7.68 1.64 -3.36
C LEU A 6 -8.65 1.30 -2.22
N TYR A 7 -9.40 2.29 -1.79
CA TYR A 7 -10.40 2.08 -0.75
C TYR A 7 -11.63 2.94 -1.06
N GLY A 8 -12.39 2.49 -2.04
CA GLY A 8 -13.61 3.15 -2.51
C GLY A 8 -13.36 4.18 -3.60
N HIS A 9 -12.35 5.01 -3.44
CA HIS A 9 -12.00 6.04 -4.40
C HIS A 9 -10.50 6.02 -4.64
N GLY A 10 -10.07 6.81 -5.59
CA GLY A 10 -8.67 6.88 -5.97
C GLY A 10 -8.52 6.61 -7.46
N ASP A 11 -7.33 6.85 -7.97
CA ASP A 11 -7.04 6.73 -9.38
C ASP A 11 -6.72 5.30 -9.77
N PHE A 12 -7.46 4.79 -10.74
CA PHE A 12 -7.14 3.52 -11.39
C PHE A 12 -5.86 3.67 -12.20
N LEU A 13 -4.94 2.73 -12.06
CA LEU A 13 -3.67 2.75 -12.80
C LEU A 13 -3.61 1.56 -13.76
N GLN A 14 -3.51 1.85 -15.06
CA GLN A 14 -3.57 0.82 -16.10
C GLN A 14 -2.43 -0.19 -16.03
N SER A 15 -1.26 0.25 -15.58
CA SER A 15 -0.07 -0.61 -15.53
C SER A 15 0.01 -1.43 -14.24
N HIS A 16 -0.98 -1.32 -13.37
CA HIS A 16 -0.97 -1.94 -12.06
C HIS A 16 -2.13 -2.91 -11.90
N LEU A 17 -1.96 -3.86 -10.98
CA LEU A 17 -3.08 -4.62 -10.46
C LEU A 17 -3.75 -3.74 -9.40
N ASN A 18 -4.98 -3.33 -9.66
CA ASN A 18 -5.74 -2.48 -8.76
C ASN A 18 -6.60 -3.34 -7.85
N ILE A 19 -6.58 -3.08 -6.56
CA ILE A 19 -7.36 -3.83 -5.58
C ILE A 19 -8.20 -2.85 -4.78
N ASN A 20 -9.52 -3.02 -4.79
CA ASN A 20 -10.46 -2.11 -4.16
C ASN A 20 -11.63 -2.90 -3.59
N PRO A 21 -11.87 -2.85 -2.26
CA PRO A 21 -12.98 -3.60 -1.66
C PRO A 21 -14.36 -3.11 -2.08
N PHE A 22 -14.44 -1.89 -2.61
CA PHE A 22 -15.71 -1.27 -2.97
C PHE A 22 -15.91 -1.11 -4.47
N SER A 23 -15.09 -1.77 -5.29
CA SER A 23 -15.29 -1.70 -6.74
C SER A 23 -16.60 -2.36 -7.13
N LEU A 24 -17.26 -1.81 -8.16
CA LEU A 24 -18.51 -2.35 -8.66
C LEU A 24 -18.30 -3.55 -9.57
N GLU A 25 -17.16 -3.63 -10.23
CA GLU A 25 -16.86 -4.69 -11.17
C GLU A 25 -15.44 -5.19 -10.99
N GLU A 26 -15.26 -6.48 -11.24
CA GLU A 26 -13.94 -7.09 -11.23
C GLU A 26 -13.49 -7.32 -12.67
N THR A 27 -12.26 -6.96 -12.98
CA THR A 27 -11.65 -7.18 -14.29
C THR A 27 -10.26 -7.80 -14.10
N GLU A 28 -9.52 -8.00 -15.19
CA GLU A 28 -8.15 -8.51 -15.07
C GLU A 28 -7.25 -7.57 -14.27
N SER A 29 -7.48 -6.26 -14.37
CA SER A 29 -6.64 -5.27 -13.71
C SER A 29 -7.30 -4.59 -12.51
N MET A 30 -8.54 -4.96 -12.16
CA MET A 30 -9.25 -4.46 -10.98
C MET A 30 -9.85 -5.63 -10.22
N LYS A 31 -9.37 -5.87 -9.01
CA LYS A 31 -9.87 -6.94 -8.15
C LYS A 31 -10.64 -6.37 -6.99
N ILE A 32 -11.71 -7.06 -6.63
CA ILE A 32 -12.53 -6.69 -5.48
C ILE A 32 -12.03 -7.49 -4.29
N GLY A 33 -11.56 -6.81 -3.27
CA GLY A 33 -11.08 -7.51 -2.09
C GLY A 33 -10.54 -6.58 -1.04
N ASP A 34 -10.24 -7.17 0.11
CA ASP A 34 -9.75 -6.46 1.28
C ASP A 34 -8.27 -6.17 1.12
N ILE A 35 -7.92 -4.88 1.04
CA ILE A 35 -6.52 -4.46 0.86
C ILE A 35 -5.65 -4.76 2.08
N ARG A 36 -6.26 -5.13 3.21
CA ARG A 36 -5.51 -5.53 4.40
C ARG A 36 -4.90 -6.92 4.28
N ASN A 37 -5.31 -7.68 3.27
CA ASN A 37 -4.77 -9.02 3.04
C ASN A 37 -4.63 -9.26 1.54
N LEU A 38 -3.39 -9.26 1.06
CA LEU A 38 -3.07 -9.41 -0.36
C LEU A 38 -2.69 -10.84 -0.75
N ASP A 39 -2.78 -11.78 0.17
CA ASP A 39 -2.31 -13.16 -0.06
C ASP A 39 -2.97 -13.85 -1.25
N GLY A 40 -4.20 -13.47 -1.57
CA GLY A 40 -4.92 -14.07 -2.70
C GLY A 40 -4.44 -13.60 -4.07
N TRP A 41 -3.67 -12.52 -4.13
CA TRP A 41 -3.25 -11.92 -5.40
C TRP A 41 -1.75 -11.78 -5.56
N VAL A 42 -1.01 -11.69 -4.46
CA VAL A 42 0.42 -11.37 -4.48
C VAL A 42 1.15 -12.30 -3.53
N ASP A 43 2.22 -12.92 -4.02
CA ASP A 43 3.09 -13.73 -3.18
C ASP A 43 4.08 -12.82 -2.45
N ASP A 44 4.68 -13.35 -1.38
CA ASP A 44 5.70 -12.62 -0.65
C ASP A 44 6.87 -12.30 -1.57
N ALA A 45 7.40 -11.09 -1.46
CA ALA A 45 8.53 -10.62 -2.24
C ALA A 45 8.29 -10.62 -3.75
N GLU A 46 7.04 -10.52 -4.18
CA GLU A 46 6.69 -10.54 -5.61
C GLU A 46 6.54 -9.12 -6.19
N ALA A 47 6.03 -8.19 -5.41
CA ALA A 47 5.71 -6.86 -5.92
C ALA A 47 6.96 -5.99 -6.08
N THR A 48 7.06 -5.31 -7.20
CA THR A 48 8.12 -4.32 -7.43
C THR A 48 7.71 -2.93 -6.96
N GLU A 49 6.41 -2.69 -6.87
CA GLU A 49 5.87 -1.40 -6.47
C GLU A 49 4.49 -1.58 -5.85
N ILE A 50 4.25 -0.91 -4.73
CA ILE A 50 2.93 -0.82 -4.12
C ILE A 50 2.60 0.65 -3.94
N ILE A 51 1.46 1.07 -4.47
CA ILE A 51 0.95 2.43 -4.31
C ILE A 51 -0.29 2.38 -3.42
N ALA A 52 -0.31 3.18 -2.37
CA ALA A 52 -1.41 3.23 -1.41
C ALA A 52 -1.69 4.69 -1.06
N MET A 53 -2.29 5.42 -2.04
CA MET A 53 -2.57 6.84 -1.88
C MET A 53 -3.89 7.03 -1.14
N ASP A 54 -3.84 7.78 -0.05
CA ASP A 54 -5.02 8.19 0.73
C ASP A 54 -5.85 7.02 1.24
N VAL A 55 -5.24 5.86 1.47
CA VAL A 55 -5.95 4.70 2.01
C VAL A 55 -5.64 4.46 3.49
N ILE A 56 -4.46 4.88 3.93
CA ILE A 56 -4.02 4.59 5.30
C ILE A 56 -4.87 5.32 6.34
N ASP A 57 -5.46 6.45 5.95
CA ASP A 57 -6.31 7.26 6.82
C ASP A 57 -7.62 6.55 7.22
N TYR A 58 -7.99 5.51 6.49
CA TYR A 58 -9.21 4.76 6.77
C TYR A 58 -9.03 3.71 7.87
N PHE A 59 -7.81 3.52 8.34
CA PHE A 59 -7.50 2.50 9.34
C PHE A 59 -7.12 3.14 10.66
N SER A 60 -7.43 2.45 11.76
CA SER A 60 -7.04 2.93 13.08
C SER A 60 -5.54 2.78 13.27
N LEU A 61 -4.98 3.52 14.23
CA LEU A 61 -3.55 3.42 14.53
C LEU A 61 -3.15 1.98 14.89
N ALA A 62 -4.04 1.26 15.56
CA ALA A 62 -3.75 -0.13 15.93
C ALA A 62 -3.65 -1.04 14.71
N GLU A 63 -4.33 -0.70 13.61
CA GLU A 63 -4.34 -1.50 12.40
C GLU A 63 -3.19 -1.15 11.45
N VAL A 64 -2.70 0.09 11.51
CA VAL A 64 -1.74 0.59 10.53
C VAL A 64 -0.45 -0.23 10.50
N ASN A 65 0.13 -0.51 11.67
CA ASN A 65 1.39 -1.25 11.71
C ASN A 65 1.28 -2.65 11.12
N PRO A 66 0.29 -3.48 11.52
CA PRO A 66 0.14 -4.79 10.89
C PRO A 66 -0.11 -4.72 9.39
N ILE A 67 -0.88 -3.73 8.94
CA ILE A 67 -1.18 -3.55 7.51
C ILE A 67 0.08 -3.21 6.75
N LEU A 68 0.87 -2.27 7.24
CA LEU A 68 2.11 -1.88 6.60
C LEU A 68 3.11 -3.02 6.56
N ASP A 69 3.24 -3.77 7.65
CA ASP A 69 4.10 -4.95 7.68
C ASP A 69 3.68 -5.95 6.61
N HIS A 70 2.37 -6.16 6.46
CA HIS A 70 1.85 -7.08 5.47
C HIS A 70 2.17 -6.61 4.05
N TRP A 71 1.91 -5.33 3.74
CA TRP A 71 2.23 -4.78 2.42
C TRP A 71 3.72 -4.89 2.10
N ILE A 72 4.56 -4.58 3.08
CA ILE A 72 6.02 -4.64 2.90
C ILE A 72 6.48 -6.08 2.64
N SER A 73 5.84 -7.06 3.27
CA SER A 73 6.18 -8.46 3.03
C SER A 73 5.95 -8.87 1.58
N LYS A 74 5.09 -8.16 0.86
CA LYS A 74 4.82 -8.43 -0.56
C LYS A 74 5.82 -7.77 -1.50
N LEU A 75 6.60 -6.80 -1.00
CA LEU A 75 7.61 -6.13 -1.82
C LEU A 75 8.85 -6.99 -1.98
N ARG A 76 9.37 -7.04 -3.19
CA ARG A 76 10.66 -7.69 -3.42
C ARG A 76 11.79 -6.77 -2.92
N HIS A 77 12.97 -7.36 -2.75
CA HIS A 77 14.15 -6.59 -2.39
C HIS A 77 14.36 -5.45 -3.41
N GLY A 78 14.53 -4.24 -2.92
CA GLY A 78 14.67 -3.07 -3.78
C GLY A 78 13.36 -2.51 -4.31
N GLY A 79 12.22 -3.11 -3.94
CA GLY A 79 10.91 -2.61 -4.35
C GLY A 79 10.59 -1.26 -3.73
N LYS A 80 9.50 -0.65 -4.23
CA LYS A 80 9.10 0.69 -3.83
C LYS A 80 7.67 0.67 -3.26
N ILE A 81 7.47 1.36 -2.14
CA ILE A 81 6.13 1.60 -1.63
C ILE A 81 5.88 3.11 -1.56
N VAL A 82 4.72 3.54 -2.06
CA VAL A 82 4.31 4.94 -2.06
C VAL A 82 3.07 5.05 -1.18
N ILE A 83 3.16 5.84 -0.13
CA ILE A 83 2.07 6.03 0.83
C ILE A 83 1.69 7.51 0.83
N GLY A 84 0.40 7.79 0.68
CA GLY A 84 -0.12 9.14 0.75
C GLY A 84 -1.22 9.25 1.78
N GLY A 85 -1.49 10.47 2.24
CA GLY A 85 -2.56 10.74 3.18
C GLY A 85 -2.13 11.59 4.34
N CYS A 86 -3.10 12.01 5.15
CA CYS A 86 -2.85 12.90 6.28
C CYS A 86 -1.92 12.27 7.32
N ASP A 87 -2.05 10.97 7.53
CA ASP A 87 -1.29 10.25 8.55
C ASP A 87 -0.05 9.56 8.01
N ALA A 88 0.37 9.89 6.78
CA ALA A 88 1.51 9.24 6.14
C ALA A 88 2.80 9.42 6.96
N LEU A 89 2.97 10.58 7.58
CA LEU A 89 4.16 10.85 8.38
C LEU A 89 4.19 9.98 9.64
N ASP A 90 3.04 9.80 10.29
CA ASP A 90 2.95 8.92 11.45
C ASP A 90 3.20 7.46 11.07
N ALA A 91 2.71 7.06 9.90
CA ALA A 91 3.00 5.74 9.36
C ALA A 91 4.50 5.53 9.16
N ALA A 92 5.19 6.56 8.65
CA ALA A 92 6.64 6.50 8.45
C ALA A 92 7.37 6.33 9.78
N LYS A 93 6.94 7.03 10.81
CA LYS A 93 7.52 6.88 12.14
C LYS A 93 7.30 5.48 12.69
N ALA A 94 6.12 4.93 12.50
CA ALA A 94 5.82 3.57 12.92
C ALA A 94 6.74 2.56 12.24
N LEU A 95 6.94 2.71 10.92
CA LEU A 95 7.85 1.85 10.17
C LEU A 95 9.27 1.93 10.70
N SER A 96 9.75 3.12 11.01
CA SER A 96 11.13 3.27 11.50
C SER A 96 11.33 2.61 12.86
N GLN A 97 10.29 2.47 13.66
CA GLN A 97 10.37 1.80 14.96
C GLN A 97 10.58 0.29 14.83
N TYR A 98 10.26 -0.28 13.68
CA TYR A 98 10.50 -1.71 13.43
C TYR A 98 11.89 -1.98 12.88
N GLU A 99 12.76 -0.97 12.87
CA GLU A 99 14.12 -1.10 12.40
C GLU A 99 14.18 -1.69 10.99
N LEU A 100 13.25 -1.25 10.14
CA LEU A 100 13.21 -1.72 8.77
C LEU A 100 14.48 -1.28 8.03
N ASP A 101 15.06 -2.21 7.29
CA ASP A 101 16.22 -1.91 6.46
C ASP A 101 15.78 -1.14 5.23
N LEU A 102 15.95 0.17 5.26
CA LEU A 102 15.56 1.04 4.15
C LEU A 102 16.38 0.80 2.90
N GLN A 103 17.45 0.01 2.99
CA GLN A 103 18.18 -0.42 1.79
C GLN A 103 17.47 -1.55 1.07
N THR A 104 16.52 -2.21 1.73
CA THR A 104 15.78 -3.33 1.17
C THR A 104 14.64 -2.86 0.27
N PHE A 105 14.07 -1.69 0.54
CA PHE A 105 13.00 -1.13 -0.26
C PHE A 105 13.04 0.40 -0.20
N ASN A 106 12.35 1.04 -1.15
CA ASN A 106 12.24 2.49 -1.20
C ASN A 106 10.84 2.90 -0.77
N MET A 107 10.75 3.86 0.14
CA MET A 107 9.46 4.36 0.60
C MET A 107 9.33 5.83 0.25
N LEU A 108 8.23 6.17 -0.44
CA LEU A 108 7.89 7.53 -0.76
C LEU A 108 6.62 7.91 -0.01
N ILE A 109 6.68 9.01 0.69
CA ILE A 109 5.57 9.48 1.51
C ILE A 109 5.09 10.81 0.97
N HIS A 110 3.80 10.87 0.66
CA HIS A 110 3.16 12.08 0.19
C HIS A 110 2.22 12.59 1.28
N GLY A 111 2.67 13.59 2.01
CA GLY A 111 1.83 14.24 3.01
C GLY A 111 0.80 15.14 2.35
N THR A 112 -0.20 15.54 3.12
CA THR A 112 -1.26 16.41 2.62
C THR A 112 -1.04 17.86 3.01
N GLN A 113 0.10 18.20 3.37
CA GLN A 113 0.38 19.52 3.80
C GLN A 113 0.03 20.53 2.83
N ASP A 114 -0.36 20.90 2.97
CA ASP A 114 -0.33 21.64 2.19
C ASP A 114 0.18 22.59 2.32
N GLN A 115 0.29 22.27 2.27
CA GLN A 115 0.87 22.89 2.47
C GLN A 115 0.99 23.69 2.07
#